data_9f8747a8492d152a5efcbc71ef695d11
#
_entry.id   9f8747a8492d152a5efcbc71ef695d11
#
_cell.length_a   1.000
_cell.length_b   1.000
_cell.length_c   1.000
_cell.angle_alpha   90.00
_cell.angle_beta   90.00
_cell.angle_gamma   90.00
#
_symmetry.space_group_name_H-M   'P 1'
#
loop_
_entity.id
_entity.type
_entity.pdbx_description
1 polymer ?
#
loop_
_entity_poly.entity_id
_entity_poly.type
_entity_poly.pdbx_seq_one_letter_code
_entity_poly.pdbx_strand_id
1 'polypeptide(L)'
;MNKSLAKLLSSAVVLGSVFFSLQTMASPQDWQRIKRPIPATDGKANPIGSYSNGCIIGAEPLPYKGEGYQVIRMNKNRYYGHPDMIAYLQRLGQKAKSAGLPTMLVGDIAMPGGGRFLTGHASHQMGLDADIWLRMGTMTDSEALNSDGKGLLVVNRQTQRVDENVWNNNHATLIKMSAQDPKVTHILVNPAIKLKLCQTAGDDRTWLHKIRPWFGHDSHFHVRIACPKDAAYCEDQAPVPTGDGCGDELYSWFEPAKPGSGSSKPKVTPPERF
;
A
#
# COMPACT_ATOMS: atom_id res chain seq x y z
N MET A 1 43.85 -58.49 -55.39
CA MET A 1 42.88 -57.43 -55.77
C MET A 1 41.86 -57.28 -54.66
N ASN A 2 42.10 -56.37 -53.70
CA ASN A 2 41.19 -56.10 -52.58
C ASN A 2 40.75 -54.70 -52.66
N LYS A 3 39.43 -54.50 -52.82
CA LYS A 3 38.79 -53.19 -52.80
C LYS A 3 38.25 -52.95 -51.39
N SER A 4 38.85 -52.01 -50.66
CA SER A 4 38.36 -51.53 -49.36
C SER A 4 37.19 -50.55 -49.60
N LEU A 5 36.05 -50.82 -48.97
CA LEU A 5 34.89 -49.95 -48.92
C LEU A 5 35.05 -49.03 -47.68
N ALA A 6 35.27 -47.78 -47.93
CA ALA A 6 35.21 -46.75 -46.86
C ALA A 6 33.75 -46.38 -46.58
N LYS A 7 33.26 -46.61 -45.38
CA LYS A 7 31.95 -46.13 -44.88
C LYS A 7 32.12 -44.71 -44.40
N LEU A 8 31.49 -43.76 -45.07
CA LEU A 8 31.28 -42.40 -44.60
C LEU A 8 30.11 -42.38 -43.61
N LEU A 9 30.45 -42.14 -42.35
CA LEU A 9 29.46 -41.82 -41.28
C LEU A 9 29.15 -40.31 -41.34
N SER A 10 28.02 -39.94 -41.85
CA SER A 10 27.48 -38.60 -41.75
C SER A 10 26.87 -38.37 -40.36
N SER A 11 27.56 -37.62 -39.53
CA SER A 11 27.05 -37.15 -38.25
C SER A 11 26.16 -35.91 -38.50
N ALA A 12 24.85 -36.08 -38.41
CA ALA A 12 23.91 -34.97 -38.42
C ALA A 12 23.93 -34.29 -37.05
N VAL A 13 24.53 -33.09 -36.99
CA VAL A 13 24.42 -32.23 -35.81
C VAL A 13 23.06 -31.56 -35.80
N VAL A 14 22.16 -32.01 -34.93
CA VAL A 14 20.89 -31.35 -34.67
C VAL A 14 21.16 -30.16 -33.76
N LEU A 15 21.23 -28.97 -34.34
CA LEU A 15 21.22 -27.69 -33.60
C LEU A 15 19.82 -27.48 -33.01
N GLY A 16 19.62 -27.89 -31.76
CA GLY A 16 18.44 -27.55 -30.98
C GLY A 16 18.43 -26.06 -30.67
N SER A 17 17.60 -25.31 -31.38
CA SER A 17 17.35 -23.90 -31.07
C SER A 17 16.56 -23.83 -29.76
N VAL A 18 17.25 -23.51 -28.66
CA VAL A 18 16.59 -23.20 -27.40
C VAL A 18 15.95 -21.83 -27.53
N PHE A 19 14.66 -21.80 -27.80
CA PHE A 19 13.87 -20.55 -27.72
C PHE A 19 13.76 -20.16 -26.24
N PHE A 20 14.62 -19.24 -25.78
CA PHE A 20 14.37 -18.50 -24.57
C PHE A 20 13.15 -17.60 -24.80
N SER A 21 12.00 -18.00 -24.30
CA SER A 21 10.86 -17.11 -24.22
C SER A 21 11.23 -16.01 -23.23
N LEU A 22 11.61 -14.84 -23.70
CA LEU A 22 11.65 -13.63 -22.88
C LEU A 22 10.22 -13.35 -22.41
N GLN A 23 9.91 -13.74 -21.20
CA GLN A 23 8.68 -13.29 -20.53
C GLN A 23 8.85 -11.79 -20.26
N THR A 24 8.30 -10.98 -21.11
CA THR A 24 8.25 -9.52 -20.90
C THR A 24 7.23 -9.25 -19.79
N MET A 25 7.74 -8.85 -18.62
CA MET A 25 6.88 -8.35 -17.55
C MET A 25 6.12 -7.13 -18.06
N ALA A 26 4.81 -7.06 -17.77
CA ALA A 26 3.99 -5.92 -18.16
C ALA A 26 4.56 -4.63 -17.56
N SER A 27 4.74 -3.62 -18.39
CA SER A 27 5.24 -2.31 -17.96
C SER A 27 4.16 -1.53 -17.20
N PRO A 28 4.53 -0.52 -16.39
CA PRO A 28 3.54 0.36 -15.76
C PRO A 28 2.60 1.03 -16.76
N GLN A 29 3.08 1.30 -17.98
CA GLN A 29 2.27 1.86 -19.07
C GLN A 29 1.20 0.89 -19.57
N ASP A 30 1.47 -0.40 -19.57
CA ASP A 30 0.50 -1.42 -20.00
C ASP A 30 -0.66 -1.51 -19.00
N TRP A 31 -0.38 -1.47 -17.70
CA TRP A 31 -1.40 -1.42 -16.66
C TRP A 31 -2.29 -0.18 -16.75
N GLN A 32 -1.73 0.95 -17.12
CA GLN A 32 -2.46 2.21 -17.31
C GLN A 32 -3.46 2.18 -18.49
N ARG A 33 -3.30 1.27 -19.43
CA ARG A 33 -4.23 1.10 -20.57
C ARG A 33 -5.53 0.42 -20.16
N ILE A 34 -5.52 -0.32 -19.04
CA ILE A 34 -6.72 -0.97 -18.50
C ILE A 34 -7.58 0.10 -17.82
N LYS A 35 -8.65 0.54 -18.49
CA LYS A 35 -9.52 1.62 -18.01
C LYS A 35 -10.75 1.13 -17.22
N ARG A 36 -11.06 -0.15 -17.30
CA ARG A 36 -12.20 -0.80 -16.63
C ARG A 36 -11.73 -2.09 -15.97
N PRO A 37 -12.40 -2.56 -14.91
CA PRO A 37 -12.09 -3.84 -14.30
C PRO A 37 -12.09 -4.99 -15.31
N ILE A 38 -11.13 -5.90 -15.15
CA ILE A 38 -11.11 -7.16 -15.89
C ILE A 38 -12.17 -8.05 -15.25
N PRO A 39 -13.19 -8.51 -15.98
CA PRO A 39 -14.25 -9.35 -15.42
C PRO A 39 -13.68 -10.66 -14.87
N ALA A 40 -14.16 -11.08 -13.71
CA ALA A 40 -13.88 -12.40 -13.17
C ALA A 40 -14.77 -13.44 -13.87
N THR A 41 -14.20 -14.55 -14.30
CA THR A 41 -14.95 -15.63 -15.01
C THR A 41 -15.90 -16.39 -14.11
N ASP A 42 -15.60 -16.46 -12.82
CA ASP A 42 -16.40 -17.13 -11.78
C ASP A 42 -17.21 -16.13 -10.92
N GLY A 43 -17.19 -14.84 -11.27
CA GLY A 43 -17.85 -13.76 -10.55
C GLY A 43 -17.17 -13.36 -9.24
N LYS A 44 -15.99 -13.93 -8.92
CA LYS A 44 -15.24 -13.60 -7.70
C LYS A 44 -14.02 -12.73 -8.01
N ALA A 45 -13.81 -11.71 -7.21
CA ALA A 45 -12.58 -10.94 -7.29
C ALA A 45 -11.38 -11.79 -6.88
N ASN A 46 -10.31 -11.74 -7.68
CA ASN A 46 -9.14 -12.57 -7.47
C ASN A 46 -7.86 -11.71 -7.54
N PRO A 47 -7.28 -11.36 -6.38
CA PRO A 47 -5.95 -10.78 -6.31
C PRO A 47 -4.89 -11.84 -6.62
N ILE A 48 -3.90 -11.48 -7.43
CA ILE A 48 -2.86 -12.38 -7.93
C ILE A 48 -1.49 -11.78 -7.65
N GLY A 49 -0.56 -12.59 -7.13
CA GLY A 49 0.80 -12.18 -6.78
C GLY A 49 0.90 -11.51 -5.41
N SER A 50 1.83 -10.59 -5.24
CA SER A 50 2.06 -9.86 -4.00
C SER A 50 1.65 -8.40 -4.11
N TYR A 51 1.58 -7.69 -2.97
CA TYR A 51 1.16 -6.27 -2.90
C TYR A 51 1.99 -5.33 -3.78
N SER A 52 3.26 -5.68 -4.04
CA SER A 52 4.19 -4.89 -4.86
C SER A 52 4.56 -5.54 -6.20
N ASN A 53 4.03 -6.72 -6.49
CA ASN A 53 4.20 -7.43 -7.76
C ASN A 53 2.97 -8.28 -8.03
N GLY A 54 1.86 -7.63 -8.41
CA GLY A 54 0.59 -8.31 -8.57
C GLY A 54 -0.41 -7.57 -9.45
N CYS A 55 -1.59 -8.13 -9.54
CA CYS A 55 -2.74 -7.57 -10.25
C CYS A 55 -4.04 -8.07 -9.60
N ILE A 56 -5.17 -7.61 -10.12
CA ILE A 56 -6.49 -8.06 -9.67
C ILE A 56 -7.45 -8.24 -10.85
N ILE A 57 -8.20 -9.33 -10.82
CA ILE A 57 -9.34 -9.60 -11.68
C ILE A 57 -10.61 -9.40 -10.85
N GLY A 58 -11.66 -8.82 -11.40
CA GLY A 58 -12.92 -8.59 -10.69
C GLY A 58 -12.86 -7.48 -9.65
N ALA A 59 -11.95 -6.49 -9.81
CA ALA A 59 -11.92 -5.32 -8.94
C ALA A 59 -13.22 -4.53 -8.99
N GLU A 60 -13.64 -3.98 -7.85
CA GLU A 60 -14.81 -3.11 -7.74
C GLU A 60 -14.41 -1.66 -7.46
N PRO A 61 -15.13 -0.67 -8.02
CA PRO A 61 -14.88 0.72 -7.68
C PRO A 61 -15.44 1.04 -6.29
N LEU A 62 -14.67 1.75 -5.47
CA LEU A 62 -15.24 2.41 -4.29
C LEU A 62 -16.16 3.55 -4.76
N PRO A 63 -17.45 3.60 -4.35
CA PRO A 63 -18.32 4.73 -4.66
C PRO A 63 -17.66 6.06 -4.26
N TYR A 64 -17.78 7.09 -5.10
CA TYR A 64 -17.10 8.37 -4.88
C TYR A 64 -17.42 9.03 -3.55
N LYS A 65 -18.63 8.81 -3.05
CA LYS A 65 -19.11 9.29 -1.74
C LYS A 65 -19.85 8.16 -1.04
N GLY A 66 -19.65 8.09 0.26
CA GLY A 66 -20.35 7.17 1.13
C GLY A 66 -20.48 7.75 2.53
N GLU A 67 -21.02 6.96 3.43
CA GLU A 67 -21.21 7.37 4.80
C GLU A 67 -19.86 7.55 5.49
N GLY A 68 -19.52 8.81 5.82
CA GLY A 68 -18.28 9.19 6.51
C GLY A 68 -17.01 9.16 5.66
N TYR A 69 -17.08 8.93 4.35
CA TYR A 69 -15.93 9.01 3.46
C TYR A 69 -16.21 9.67 2.12
N GLN A 70 -15.16 10.14 1.47
CA GLN A 70 -15.16 10.64 0.10
C GLN A 70 -13.89 10.17 -0.62
N VAL A 71 -14.03 9.70 -1.87
CA VAL A 71 -12.90 9.38 -2.75
C VAL A 71 -12.30 10.67 -3.30
N ILE A 72 -10.97 10.73 -3.33
CA ILE A 72 -10.21 11.84 -3.89
C ILE A 72 -9.29 11.36 -5.00
N ARG A 73 -8.63 12.28 -5.75
CA ARG A 73 -7.74 11.95 -6.87
C ARG A 73 -8.42 11.10 -7.95
N MET A 74 -9.72 11.33 -8.16
CA MET A 74 -10.53 10.53 -9.09
C MET A 74 -9.98 10.53 -10.53
N ASN A 75 -9.28 11.61 -10.95
CA ASN A 75 -8.58 11.70 -12.24
C ASN A 75 -7.48 10.64 -12.44
N LYS A 76 -6.97 10.03 -11.35
CA LYS A 76 -5.95 8.97 -11.42
C LYS A 76 -6.54 7.59 -11.73
N ASN A 77 -7.86 7.42 -11.63
CA ASN A 77 -8.53 6.13 -11.82
C ASN A 77 -7.99 5.02 -10.91
N ARG A 78 -7.72 5.34 -9.61
CA ARG A 78 -7.06 4.47 -8.62
C ARG A 78 -7.95 4.17 -7.42
N TYR A 79 -9.25 4.06 -7.61
CA TYR A 79 -10.25 3.82 -6.58
C TYR A 79 -10.92 2.44 -6.71
N TYR A 80 -10.22 1.48 -7.33
CA TYR A 80 -10.67 0.10 -7.47
C TYR A 80 -9.99 -0.80 -6.44
N GLY A 81 -10.72 -1.76 -5.91
CA GLY A 81 -10.18 -2.69 -4.91
C GLY A 81 -10.88 -4.04 -4.94
N HIS A 82 -10.35 -4.97 -4.16
CA HIS A 82 -11.05 -6.19 -3.82
C HIS A 82 -12.32 -5.84 -3.02
N PRO A 83 -13.45 -6.57 -3.16
CA PRO A 83 -14.67 -6.31 -2.38
C PRO A 83 -14.46 -6.20 -0.88
N ASP A 84 -13.52 -6.97 -0.32
CA ASP A 84 -13.13 -6.88 1.09
C ASP A 84 -12.54 -5.51 1.47
N MET A 85 -11.72 -4.93 0.60
CA MET A 85 -11.17 -3.59 0.80
C MET A 85 -12.25 -2.53 0.69
N ILE A 86 -13.12 -2.64 -0.31
CA ILE A 86 -14.26 -1.74 -0.49
C ILE A 86 -15.17 -1.76 0.76
N ALA A 87 -15.55 -2.95 1.21
CA ALA A 87 -16.36 -3.13 2.41
C ALA A 87 -15.66 -2.62 3.69
N TYR A 88 -14.34 -2.83 3.80
CA TYR A 88 -13.55 -2.29 4.91
C TYR A 88 -13.59 -0.76 4.95
N LEU A 89 -13.34 -0.08 3.83
CA LEU A 89 -13.35 1.38 3.75
C LEU A 89 -14.72 1.97 4.06
N GLN A 90 -15.79 1.33 3.61
CA GLN A 90 -17.17 1.73 3.91
C GLN A 90 -17.47 1.60 5.42
N ARG A 91 -17.10 0.46 6.04
CA ARG A 91 -17.27 0.27 7.49
C ARG A 91 -16.43 1.26 8.31
N LEU A 92 -15.20 1.53 7.89
CA LEU A 92 -14.35 2.51 8.57
C LEU A 92 -14.94 3.91 8.49
N GLY A 93 -15.47 4.33 7.32
CA GLY A 93 -16.16 5.60 7.16
C GLY A 93 -17.38 5.73 8.08
N GLN A 94 -18.22 4.70 8.13
CA GLN A 94 -19.38 4.66 9.03
C GLN A 94 -18.98 4.80 10.50
N LYS A 95 -17.96 4.05 10.94
CA LYS A 95 -17.42 4.12 12.31
C LYS A 95 -16.86 5.52 12.61
N ALA A 96 -16.09 6.10 11.69
CA ALA A 96 -15.52 7.43 11.85
C ALA A 96 -16.63 8.48 12.00
N LYS A 97 -17.65 8.46 11.14
CA LYS A 97 -18.81 9.35 11.23
C LYS A 97 -19.56 9.18 12.56
N SER A 98 -19.81 7.93 12.99
CA SER A 98 -20.50 7.65 14.25
C SER A 98 -19.72 8.14 15.48
N ALA A 99 -18.39 8.22 15.37
CA ALA A 99 -17.52 8.79 16.39
C ALA A 99 -17.36 10.32 16.28
N GLY A 100 -18.07 10.97 15.39
CA GLY A 100 -18.01 12.42 15.20
C GLY A 100 -16.78 12.94 14.46
N LEU A 101 -16.01 12.06 13.79
CA LEU A 101 -14.86 12.49 13.01
C LEU A 101 -15.32 13.20 11.72
N PRO A 102 -14.52 14.17 11.22
CA PRO A 102 -14.76 14.73 9.90
C PRO A 102 -14.67 13.66 8.80
N THR A 103 -15.24 13.91 7.63
CA THR A 103 -15.23 13.01 6.48
C THR A 103 -13.81 12.50 6.18
N MET A 104 -13.66 11.19 6.13
CA MET A 104 -12.41 10.49 5.75
C MET A 104 -12.18 10.63 4.24
N LEU A 105 -10.98 11.01 3.83
CA LEU A 105 -10.60 11.12 2.42
C LEU A 105 -9.79 9.90 1.99
N VAL A 106 -10.33 9.14 1.04
CA VAL A 106 -9.70 7.94 0.50
C VAL A 106 -9.00 8.28 -0.83
N GLY A 107 -7.68 8.10 -0.85
CA GLY A 107 -6.84 8.32 -2.03
C GLY A 107 -6.69 7.08 -2.89
N ASP A 108 -5.45 6.68 -3.18
CA ASP A 108 -5.17 5.54 -4.04
C ASP A 108 -5.54 4.20 -3.37
N ILE A 109 -6.24 3.33 -4.10
CA ILE A 109 -6.44 1.91 -3.78
C ILE A 109 -5.67 1.09 -4.81
N ALA A 110 -6.24 0.86 -5.99
CA ALA A 110 -5.58 0.27 -7.15
C ALA A 110 -6.20 0.78 -8.45
N MET A 111 -5.54 0.51 -9.56
CA MET A 111 -6.11 0.67 -10.91
C MET A 111 -7.14 -0.45 -11.18
N PRO A 112 -8.01 -0.30 -12.21
CA PRO A 112 -9.06 -1.28 -12.53
C PRO A 112 -8.59 -2.74 -12.70
N GLY A 113 -7.35 -2.94 -13.21
CA GLY A 113 -6.72 -4.25 -13.34
C GLY A 113 -5.60 -4.48 -12.32
N GLY A 114 -5.45 -3.58 -11.35
CA GLY A 114 -4.28 -3.58 -10.47
C GLY A 114 -2.99 -3.21 -11.21
N GLY A 115 -1.89 -3.85 -10.82
CA GLY A 115 -0.59 -3.63 -11.43
C GLY A 115 0.10 -2.33 -10.98
N ARG A 116 1.34 -2.15 -11.43
CA ARG A 116 2.20 -1.07 -10.96
C ARG A 116 1.76 0.31 -11.47
N PHE A 117 1.73 1.29 -10.58
CA PHE A 117 1.55 2.69 -10.96
C PHE A 117 2.77 3.25 -11.73
N LEU A 118 2.55 4.24 -12.60
CA LEU A 118 3.65 4.94 -13.28
C LEU A 118 4.58 5.67 -12.31
N THR A 119 3.98 6.27 -11.30
CA THR A 119 4.69 7.07 -10.30
C THR A 119 4.07 6.87 -8.92
N GLY A 120 4.86 7.10 -7.87
CA GLY A 120 4.43 7.02 -6.49
C GLY A 120 4.70 5.65 -5.89
N HIS A 121 3.66 4.99 -5.43
CA HIS A 121 3.71 3.80 -4.62
C HIS A 121 4.30 2.57 -5.34
N ALA A 122 5.07 1.76 -4.62
CA ALA A 122 5.54 0.46 -5.10
C ALA A 122 4.48 -0.64 -4.97
N SER A 123 3.55 -0.50 -4.03
CA SER A 123 2.42 -1.41 -3.79
C SER A 123 1.12 -0.93 -4.47
N HIS A 124 -0.05 -1.24 -3.92
CA HIS A 124 -1.36 -0.94 -4.51
C HIS A 124 -1.67 -1.74 -5.78
N GLN A 125 -1.09 -2.93 -5.92
CA GLN A 125 -1.19 -3.67 -7.18
C GLN A 125 -2.30 -4.73 -7.20
N MET A 126 -2.81 -5.14 -6.03
CA MET A 126 -3.82 -6.21 -5.92
C MET A 126 -5.18 -5.74 -5.39
N GLY A 127 -5.37 -4.43 -5.18
CA GLY A 127 -6.61 -3.91 -4.61
C GLY A 127 -6.83 -4.24 -3.14
N LEU A 128 -5.77 -4.58 -2.40
CA LEU A 128 -5.77 -4.89 -0.97
C LEU A 128 -5.02 -3.84 -0.13
N ASP A 129 -4.60 -2.74 -0.75
CA ASP A 129 -3.98 -1.57 -0.15
C ASP A 129 -4.87 -0.34 -0.34
N ALA A 130 -4.86 0.59 0.61
CA ALA A 130 -5.53 1.88 0.47
C ALA A 130 -4.78 2.98 1.22
N ASP A 131 -4.70 4.18 0.62
CA ASP A 131 -4.21 5.38 1.28
C ASP A 131 -5.37 6.18 1.85
N ILE A 132 -5.31 6.49 3.12
CA ILE A 132 -6.28 7.34 3.81
C ILE A 132 -5.56 8.62 4.23
N TRP A 133 -6.06 9.75 3.74
CA TRP A 133 -5.40 11.03 3.98
C TRP A 133 -5.60 11.51 5.42
N LEU A 134 -4.55 12.13 5.97
CA LEU A 134 -4.60 12.78 7.27
C LEU A 134 -5.35 14.13 7.22
N ARG A 135 -5.47 14.75 6.04
CA ARG A 135 -6.48 15.76 5.81
C ARG A 135 -7.86 15.11 5.87
N MET A 136 -8.71 15.57 6.78
CA MET A 136 -10.10 15.16 6.89
C MET A 136 -11.04 16.33 6.53
N GLY A 137 -12.29 16.01 6.25
CA GLY A 137 -13.32 16.97 5.85
C GLY A 137 -13.70 16.81 4.39
N THR A 138 -14.91 17.27 4.05
CA THR A 138 -15.45 17.16 2.69
C THR A 138 -14.75 18.13 1.73
N MET A 139 -14.46 17.65 0.53
CA MET A 139 -14.02 18.46 -0.61
C MET A 139 -15.16 18.63 -1.60
N THR A 140 -15.15 19.73 -2.36
CA THR A 140 -16.00 19.86 -3.56
C THR A 140 -15.62 18.79 -4.59
N ASP A 141 -16.52 18.45 -5.50
CA ASP A 141 -16.24 17.43 -6.52
C ASP A 141 -15.05 17.80 -7.42
N SER A 142 -14.91 19.09 -7.75
CA SER A 142 -13.77 19.59 -8.50
C SER A 142 -12.45 19.46 -7.74
N GLU A 143 -12.44 19.73 -6.44
CA GLU A 143 -11.27 19.54 -5.59
C GLU A 143 -10.92 18.07 -5.43
N ALA A 144 -11.90 17.21 -5.20
CA ALA A 144 -11.71 15.76 -5.07
C ALA A 144 -11.18 15.13 -6.37
N LEU A 145 -11.66 15.63 -7.53
CA LEU A 145 -11.19 15.16 -8.84
C LEU A 145 -9.69 15.41 -9.02
N ASN A 146 -9.18 16.59 -8.63
CA ASN A 146 -7.81 17.04 -8.85
C ASN A 146 -7.18 17.49 -7.53
N SER A 147 -7.02 16.56 -6.59
CA SER A 147 -6.51 16.85 -5.25
C SER A 147 -5.01 16.60 -5.07
N ASP A 148 -4.25 16.34 -6.14
CA ASP A 148 -2.79 16.21 -6.08
C ASP A 148 -2.16 17.44 -5.40
N GLY A 149 -1.23 17.18 -4.46
CA GLY A 149 -0.54 18.24 -3.69
C GLY A 149 -1.39 18.90 -2.59
N LYS A 150 -2.66 18.50 -2.39
CA LYS A 150 -3.56 19.05 -1.35
C LYS A 150 -3.53 18.25 -0.04
N GLY A 151 -2.60 17.33 0.14
CA GLY A 151 -2.40 16.57 1.37
C GLY A 151 -2.00 17.49 2.53
N LEU A 152 -2.46 17.18 3.74
CA LEU A 152 -2.07 17.86 4.96
C LEU A 152 -0.82 17.20 5.52
N LEU A 153 0.31 17.91 5.54
CA LEU A 153 1.52 17.43 6.18
C LEU A 153 1.38 17.58 7.69
N VAL A 154 1.37 16.47 8.42
CA VAL A 154 1.27 16.46 9.88
C VAL A 154 2.63 16.26 10.56
N VAL A 155 3.70 16.16 9.77
CA VAL A 155 5.08 15.98 10.28
C VAL A 155 5.94 17.13 9.83
N ASN A 156 6.65 17.73 10.78
CA ASN A 156 7.75 18.64 10.49
C ASN A 156 8.96 17.81 10.05
N ARG A 157 9.31 17.87 8.76
CA ARG A 157 10.38 17.07 8.16
C ARG A 157 11.78 17.46 8.64
N GLN A 158 11.95 18.66 9.18
CA GLN A 158 13.24 19.11 9.71
C GLN A 158 13.50 18.52 11.10
N THR A 159 12.50 18.53 11.97
CA THR A 159 12.60 18.00 13.33
C THR A 159 12.29 16.52 13.44
N GLN A 160 11.70 15.92 12.38
CA GLN A 160 11.20 14.55 12.39
C GLN A 160 10.23 14.28 13.57
N ARG A 161 9.33 15.25 13.82
CA ARG A 161 8.28 15.18 14.84
C ARG A 161 6.95 15.55 14.20
N VAL A 162 5.85 15.10 14.79
CA VAL A 162 4.54 15.64 14.41
C VAL A 162 4.51 17.13 14.67
N ASP A 163 3.83 17.87 13.79
CA ASP A 163 3.56 19.29 14.02
C ASP A 163 2.34 19.39 14.94
N GLU A 164 2.55 19.79 16.18
CA GLU A 164 1.50 19.86 17.21
C GLU A 164 0.42 20.91 16.89
N ASN A 165 0.67 21.84 15.97
CA ASN A 165 -0.34 22.79 15.49
C ASN A 165 -1.29 22.17 14.46
N VAL A 166 -0.88 21.04 13.85
CA VAL A 166 -1.62 20.35 12.78
C VAL A 166 -2.19 19.03 13.29
N TRP A 167 -1.37 18.27 14.02
CA TRP A 167 -1.77 16.98 14.58
C TRP A 167 -2.82 17.16 15.69
N ASN A 168 -3.87 16.34 15.65
CA ASN A 168 -4.90 16.33 16.68
C ASN A 168 -5.45 14.92 16.92
N ASN A 169 -6.32 14.77 17.92
CA ASN A 169 -6.88 13.49 18.33
C ASN A 169 -7.66 12.76 17.22
N ASN A 170 -8.25 13.46 16.25
CA ASN A 170 -8.96 12.81 15.15
C ASN A 170 -8.03 11.95 14.31
N HIS A 171 -6.78 12.39 14.10
CA HIS A 171 -5.77 11.61 13.36
C HIS A 171 -5.45 10.28 14.09
N ALA A 172 -5.15 10.37 15.39
CA ALA A 172 -4.87 9.20 16.20
C ALA A 172 -6.07 8.23 16.28
N THR A 173 -7.28 8.79 16.44
CA THR A 173 -8.53 8.01 16.50
C THR A 173 -8.80 7.28 15.21
N LEU A 174 -8.66 7.94 14.06
CA LEU A 174 -8.89 7.32 12.76
C LEU A 174 -7.90 6.19 12.49
N ILE A 175 -6.60 6.40 12.78
CA ILE A 175 -5.57 5.36 12.64
C ILE A 175 -5.85 4.17 13.58
N LYS A 176 -6.22 4.42 14.85
CA LYS A 176 -6.58 3.38 15.81
C LYS A 176 -7.78 2.56 15.33
N MET A 177 -8.86 3.22 14.92
CA MET A 177 -10.05 2.57 14.36
C MET A 177 -9.72 1.68 13.17
N SER A 178 -8.85 2.17 12.28
CA SER A 178 -8.36 1.42 11.14
C SER A 178 -7.62 0.15 11.58
N ALA A 179 -6.68 0.26 12.53
CA ALA A 179 -5.89 -0.85 13.03
C ALA A 179 -6.72 -1.93 13.77
N GLN A 180 -7.84 -1.54 14.35
CA GLN A 180 -8.73 -2.45 15.08
C GLN A 180 -9.60 -3.33 14.17
N ASP A 181 -9.66 -3.06 12.85
CA ASP A 181 -10.35 -3.97 11.93
C ASP A 181 -9.55 -5.29 11.81
N PRO A 182 -10.22 -6.46 11.95
CA PRO A 182 -9.52 -7.76 11.96
C PRO A 182 -8.91 -8.12 10.61
N LYS A 183 -9.38 -7.54 9.50
CA LYS A 183 -8.79 -7.76 8.16
C LYS A 183 -7.49 -6.98 7.95
N VAL A 184 -7.27 -5.91 8.71
CA VAL A 184 -6.06 -5.09 8.60
C VAL A 184 -4.87 -5.82 9.20
N THR A 185 -3.81 -5.96 8.41
CA THR A 185 -2.55 -6.60 8.81
C THR A 185 -1.45 -5.59 9.07
N HIS A 186 -1.37 -4.54 8.24
CA HIS A 186 -0.33 -3.50 8.33
C HIS A 186 -0.93 -2.12 8.11
N ILE A 187 -0.43 -1.14 8.83
CA ILE A 187 -0.65 0.27 8.57
C ILE A 187 0.72 0.96 8.53
N LEU A 188 1.07 1.55 7.38
CA LEU A 188 2.33 2.27 7.24
C LEU A 188 2.10 3.75 7.54
N VAL A 189 2.93 4.30 8.42
CA VAL A 189 2.89 5.71 8.81
C VAL A 189 4.32 6.27 8.86
N ASN A 190 4.46 7.59 8.81
CA ASN A 190 5.75 8.21 9.09
C ASN A 190 6.25 7.82 10.49
N PRO A 191 7.58 7.58 10.69
CA PRO A 191 8.13 7.25 12.01
C PRO A 191 7.73 8.23 13.11
N ALA A 192 7.65 9.55 12.81
CA ALA A 192 7.20 10.56 13.77
C ALA A 192 5.73 10.34 14.22
N ILE A 193 4.86 9.90 13.31
CA ILE A 193 3.47 9.54 13.63
C ILE A 193 3.46 8.30 14.54
N LYS A 194 4.22 7.26 14.19
CA LYS A 194 4.32 6.06 15.03
C LYS A 194 4.80 6.41 16.45
N LEU A 195 5.83 7.27 16.56
CA LEU A 195 6.34 7.74 17.85
C LEU A 195 5.24 8.46 18.66
N LYS A 196 4.52 9.40 18.03
CA LYS A 196 3.41 10.11 18.68
C LYS A 196 2.32 9.16 19.18
N LEU A 197 1.94 8.18 18.36
CA LEU A 197 0.96 7.15 18.73
C LEU A 197 1.45 6.31 19.93
N CYS A 198 2.73 5.92 19.94
CA CYS A 198 3.34 5.19 21.05
C CYS A 198 3.31 5.98 22.38
N GLN A 199 3.53 7.30 22.30
CA GLN A 199 3.54 8.22 23.45
C GLN A 199 2.13 8.46 24.02
N THR A 200 1.10 8.43 23.16
CA THR A 200 -0.26 8.84 23.52
C THR A 200 -1.29 7.71 23.58
N ALA A 201 -0.88 6.45 23.35
CA ALA A 201 -1.82 5.32 23.26
C ALA A 201 -2.52 4.98 24.58
N GLY A 202 -1.98 5.38 25.74
CA GLY A 202 -2.45 4.93 27.03
C GLY A 202 -2.27 3.42 27.25
N ASP A 203 -3.14 2.78 28.02
CA ASP A 203 -3.03 1.38 28.40
C ASP A 203 -3.39 0.40 27.26
N ASP A 204 -4.34 0.77 26.39
CA ASP A 204 -4.70 -0.04 25.22
C ASP A 204 -3.70 0.15 24.11
N ARG A 205 -2.69 -0.72 24.08
CA ARG A 205 -1.60 -0.72 23.08
C ARG A 205 -1.70 -1.86 22.06
N THR A 206 -2.73 -2.70 22.15
CA THR A 206 -2.87 -3.92 21.35
C THR A 206 -2.89 -3.67 19.84
N TRP A 207 -3.43 -2.54 19.40
CA TRP A 207 -3.53 -2.14 17.99
C TRP A 207 -2.23 -1.61 17.40
N LEU A 208 -1.29 -1.17 18.23
CA LEU A 208 -0.04 -0.53 17.80
C LEU A 208 0.89 -1.47 17.00
N HIS A 209 0.83 -2.79 17.24
CA HIS A 209 1.68 -3.74 16.52
C HIS A 209 1.48 -3.68 15.00
N LYS A 210 0.26 -3.36 14.53
CA LYS A 210 -0.04 -3.21 13.10
C LYS A 210 0.50 -1.91 12.49
N ILE A 211 0.81 -0.92 13.32
CA ILE A 211 1.32 0.39 12.87
C ILE A 211 2.83 0.28 12.67
N ARG A 212 3.27 0.38 11.42
CA ARG A 212 4.68 0.20 11.07
C ARG A 212 5.27 1.52 10.54
N PRO A 213 6.45 1.91 11.01
CA PRO A 213 7.14 3.09 10.48
C PRO A 213 7.57 2.83 9.04
N TRP A 214 7.37 3.82 8.16
CA TRP A 214 7.80 3.76 6.77
C TRP A 214 8.14 5.15 6.23
N PHE A 215 8.99 5.19 5.20
CA PHE A 215 9.38 6.44 4.55
C PHE A 215 8.16 7.17 3.96
N GLY A 216 8.20 8.51 3.93
CA GLY A 216 7.06 9.32 3.54
C GLY A 216 5.93 9.18 4.57
N HIS A 217 4.68 8.95 4.12
CA HIS A 217 3.49 8.73 4.95
C HIS A 217 3.28 9.82 6.01
N ASP A 218 3.60 11.05 5.65
CA ASP A 218 3.45 12.25 6.50
C ASP A 218 2.18 13.06 6.21
N SER A 219 1.45 12.70 5.15
CA SER A 219 0.16 13.30 4.75
C SER A 219 -0.99 12.30 4.62
N HIS A 220 -0.70 11.04 4.68
CA HIS A 220 -1.64 9.92 4.66
C HIS A 220 -1.07 8.75 5.44
N PHE A 221 -1.90 7.80 5.82
CA PHE A 221 -1.46 6.48 6.24
C PHE A 221 -1.92 5.45 5.21
N HIS A 222 -1.08 4.44 5.01
CA HIS A 222 -1.33 3.36 4.07
C HIS A 222 -1.83 2.13 4.84
N VAL A 223 -2.98 1.61 4.44
CA VAL A 223 -3.60 0.42 5.04
C VAL A 223 -3.46 -0.76 4.11
N ARG A 224 -3.13 -1.90 4.69
CA ARG A 224 -3.09 -3.21 4.02
C ARG A 224 -3.99 -4.20 4.73
N ILE A 225 -4.84 -4.89 3.97
CA ILE A 225 -5.64 -6.00 4.46
C ILE A 225 -5.06 -7.34 4.01
N ALA A 226 -5.37 -8.41 4.74
CA ALA A 226 -4.94 -9.77 4.40
C ALA A 226 -5.48 -10.24 3.05
N CYS A 227 -4.79 -11.18 2.43
CA CYS A 227 -5.33 -11.94 1.31
C CYS A 227 -6.67 -12.60 1.67
N PRO A 228 -7.66 -12.59 0.77
CA PRO A 228 -8.88 -13.39 0.95
C PRO A 228 -8.52 -14.87 1.09
N LYS A 229 -9.24 -15.58 1.98
CA LYS A 229 -8.94 -16.99 2.27
C LYS A 229 -9.09 -17.93 1.06
N ASP A 230 -9.93 -17.56 0.10
CA ASP A 230 -10.21 -18.31 -1.12
C ASP A 230 -9.41 -17.82 -2.34
N ALA A 231 -8.50 -16.85 -2.17
CA ALA A 231 -7.64 -16.34 -3.24
C ALA A 231 -6.34 -17.16 -3.33
N ALA A 232 -6.37 -18.25 -4.10
CA ALA A 232 -5.27 -19.22 -4.20
C ALA A 232 -3.94 -18.65 -4.73
N TYR A 233 -3.99 -17.55 -5.44
CA TYR A 233 -2.82 -16.91 -6.07
C TYR A 233 -2.37 -15.61 -5.36
N CYS A 234 -2.98 -15.29 -4.23
CA CYS A 234 -2.64 -14.11 -3.44
C CYS A 234 -1.54 -14.47 -2.44
N GLU A 235 -0.47 -13.69 -2.43
CA GLU A 235 0.67 -13.86 -1.53
C GLU A 235 0.62 -12.82 -0.43
N ASP A 236 0.33 -13.26 0.80
CA ASP A 236 0.34 -12.38 1.98
C ASP A 236 1.75 -11.88 2.31
N GLN A 237 1.79 -10.71 2.89
CA GLN A 237 3.02 -10.22 3.53
C GLN A 237 3.28 -11.00 4.82
N ALA A 238 4.55 -11.15 5.17
CA ALA A 238 4.95 -11.73 6.45
C ALA A 238 4.24 -11.01 7.62
N PRO A 239 3.79 -11.75 8.65
CA PRO A 239 3.15 -11.16 9.82
C PRO A 239 4.02 -10.09 10.47
N VAL A 240 3.36 -9.09 11.07
CA VAL A 240 4.07 -8.08 11.87
C VAL A 240 4.75 -8.73 13.08
N PRO A 241 5.93 -8.26 13.49
CA PRO A 241 6.59 -8.74 14.70
C PRO A 241 5.71 -8.60 15.93
N THR A 242 5.97 -9.42 16.95
CA THR A 242 5.31 -9.34 18.26
C THR A 242 5.65 -8.05 19.00
N GLY A 243 4.80 -7.66 19.96
CA GLY A 243 4.94 -6.40 20.69
C GLY A 243 4.29 -5.21 19.99
N ASP A 244 4.32 -4.06 20.61
CA ASP A 244 3.66 -2.84 20.10
C ASP A 244 4.46 -2.07 19.03
N GLY A 245 5.71 -2.48 18.81
CA GLY A 245 6.61 -1.82 17.84
C GLY A 245 7.05 -0.42 18.24
N CYS A 246 7.06 -0.11 19.55
CA CYS A 246 7.47 1.19 20.10
C CYS A 246 8.91 1.19 20.66
N GLY A 247 9.63 0.09 20.51
CA GLY A 247 11.00 -0.10 20.99
C GLY A 247 12.08 0.25 19.94
N ASP A 248 13.19 -0.50 20.00
CA ASP A 248 14.42 -0.25 19.22
C ASP A 248 14.19 -0.14 17.72
N GLU A 249 13.27 -0.92 17.15
CA GLU A 249 12.93 -0.82 15.73
C GLU A 249 12.45 0.60 15.37
N LEU A 250 11.57 1.19 16.18
CA LEU A 250 11.09 2.56 15.93
C LEU A 250 12.23 3.57 16.08
N TYR A 251 13.05 3.45 17.13
CA TYR A 251 14.14 4.39 17.37
C TYR A 251 15.21 4.36 16.28
N SER A 252 15.47 3.19 15.68
CA SER A 252 16.42 3.04 14.56
C SER A 252 16.09 3.92 13.35
N TRP A 253 14.83 4.33 13.19
CA TRP A 253 14.41 5.23 12.11
C TRP A 253 14.91 6.67 12.29
N PHE A 254 15.24 7.05 13.51
CA PHE A 254 15.74 8.40 13.86
C PHE A 254 17.26 8.43 13.97
N GLU A 255 17.94 7.29 13.95
CA GLU A 255 19.38 7.21 13.97
C GLU A 255 19.98 7.73 12.65
N PRO A 256 21.16 8.38 12.70
CA PRO A 256 21.89 8.75 11.49
C PRO A 256 22.12 7.54 10.59
N ALA A 257 22.10 7.75 9.27
CA ALA A 257 22.47 6.69 8.34
C ALA A 257 23.90 6.24 8.62
N LYS A 258 24.13 4.92 8.68
CA LYS A 258 25.49 4.37 8.85
C LYS A 258 26.36 4.84 7.67
N PRO A 259 27.64 5.20 7.91
CA PRO A 259 28.57 5.56 6.84
C PRO A 259 28.61 4.43 5.80
N GLY A 260 28.40 4.77 4.51
CA GLY A 260 28.38 3.81 3.41
C GLY A 260 27.00 3.30 2.97
N SER A 261 25.94 3.55 3.73
CA SER A 261 24.56 3.32 3.23
C SER A 261 24.16 4.55 2.41
N GLY A 262 24.13 4.52 1.10
CA GLY A 262 23.89 5.66 0.20
C GLY A 262 22.55 6.44 0.38
N SER A 263 21.98 6.49 1.57
CA SER A 263 20.80 7.25 1.93
C SER A 263 21.18 8.46 2.78
N SER A 264 21.04 9.67 2.22
CA SER A 264 21.13 10.93 2.97
C SER A 264 19.91 11.10 3.87
N LYS A 265 19.88 10.44 5.04
CA LYS A 265 18.87 10.75 6.06
C LYS A 265 19.17 12.14 6.63
N PRO A 266 18.17 12.99 6.87
CA PRO A 266 18.38 14.23 7.61
C PRO A 266 19.03 13.93 8.97
N LYS A 267 19.99 14.78 9.40
CA LYS A 267 20.61 14.67 10.72
C LYS A 267 19.59 15.16 11.76
N VAL A 268 18.97 14.25 12.47
CA VAL A 268 17.91 14.54 13.45
C VAL A 268 18.35 14.03 14.81
N THR A 269 18.08 14.80 15.86
CA THR A 269 18.29 14.33 17.23
C THR A 269 17.29 13.21 17.52
N PRO A 270 17.75 12.00 17.90
CA PRO A 270 16.83 10.91 18.27
C PRO A 270 15.88 11.35 19.39
N PRO A 271 14.64 10.84 19.41
CA PRO A 271 13.72 11.10 20.51
C PRO A 271 14.22 10.45 21.80
N GLU A 272 13.90 11.04 22.94
CA GLU A 272 14.11 10.38 24.22
C GLU A 272 13.28 9.09 24.27
N ARG A 273 13.88 8.03 24.82
CA ARG A 273 13.22 6.76 25.05
C ARG A 273 12.31 6.89 26.29
N PHE A 274 11.12 6.32 26.25
CA PHE A 274 10.13 6.29 27.34
C PHE A 274 9.95 4.86 27.85
#